data_a6657839af2bef40b88141f6b15358e7
#
_entry.id   a6657839af2bef40b88141f6b15358e7
#
_cell.length_a   1.000
_cell.length_b   1.000
_cell.length_c   1.000
_cell.angle_alpha   90.00
_cell.angle_beta   90.00
_cell.angle_gamma   90.00
#
_symmetry.space_group_name_H-M   'P 1'
#
loop_
_entity.id
_entity.type
_entity.pdbx_description
1 polymer ?
#
loop_
_entity_poly.entity_id
_entity_poly.type
_entity_poly.pdbx_seq_one_letter_code
_entity_poly.pdbx_strand_id
1 'polypeptide(L)'
;LLAERVKGLKYLIYQMDVEPANPEKNRQKVKDWIEKQVPLHQPDTIILPEMWNTGYALDQLDDGADDDGKETLELLQPLAKKHGVHIIGGSVANRRNDGIYNSSMIIRNDGELIHEYDKVHLVPMLDEHKFLQGGQAGGAIFELDGIKMGLVICYDLRFPELMRSIALQGAEVIHVVAQWPESRRTHWRYLQHARAIENECYVISANSAGICNDTQFAGESLVIEPNGDLVVEGSPKKEETIQFTIDLDKVKDMRERIPVFSDRVPNLYKMDQ
;
A
#
# COMPACT_ATOMS: atom_id res chain seq x y z
N LEU A 1 -6.05 29.53 -12.77
CA LEU A 1 -7.16 28.91 -12.05
C LEU A 1 -6.55 27.74 -11.26
N LEU A 2 -6.26 27.96 -9.98
CA LEU A 2 -5.97 26.86 -9.03
C LEU A 2 -7.29 26.08 -8.93
N ALA A 3 -7.28 24.84 -9.38
CA ALA A 3 -8.40 23.93 -9.14
C ALA A 3 -8.66 23.93 -7.62
N GLU A 4 -9.91 24.08 -7.21
CA GLU A 4 -10.26 23.95 -5.80
C GLU A 4 -9.78 22.58 -5.34
N ARG A 5 -8.90 22.57 -4.35
CA ARG A 5 -8.34 21.34 -3.79
C ARG A 5 -9.50 20.51 -3.23
N VAL A 6 -9.57 19.25 -3.60
CA VAL A 6 -10.62 18.33 -3.14
C VAL A 6 -10.56 18.28 -1.60
N LYS A 7 -11.59 18.82 -0.96
CA LYS A 7 -11.74 18.73 0.49
C LYS A 7 -12.33 17.35 0.84
N GLY A 8 -11.52 16.52 1.48
CA GLY A 8 -11.96 15.25 2.00
C GLY A 8 -11.92 14.11 0.97
N LEU A 9 -10.79 13.39 0.86
CA LEU A 9 -10.68 12.18 0.07
C LEU A 9 -11.25 10.99 0.86
N LYS A 10 -12.20 10.28 0.25
CA LYS A 10 -12.82 9.09 0.81
C LYS A 10 -12.09 7.82 0.39
N TYR A 11 -11.78 7.00 1.34
CA TYR A 11 -11.08 5.74 1.12
C TYR A 11 -11.87 4.54 1.63
N LEU A 12 -11.66 3.39 0.97
CA LEU A 12 -11.95 2.08 1.54
C LEU A 12 -10.66 1.24 1.56
N ILE A 13 -10.40 0.59 2.68
CA ILE A 13 -9.38 -0.44 2.79
C ILE A 13 -10.08 -1.80 2.83
N TYR A 14 -9.59 -2.75 2.03
CA TYR A 14 -9.91 -4.15 2.18
C TYR A 14 -8.85 -4.83 3.05
N GLN A 15 -9.13 -5.00 4.34
CA GLN A 15 -8.37 -5.86 5.23
C GLN A 15 -8.77 -7.29 4.95
N MET A 16 -8.12 -7.92 3.98
CA MET A 16 -8.52 -9.20 3.39
C MET A 16 -7.90 -10.37 4.15
N ASP A 17 -8.69 -11.42 4.35
CA ASP A 17 -8.20 -12.76 4.67
C ASP A 17 -7.88 -13.49 3.35
N VAL A 18 -6.58 -13.54 3.03
CA VAL A 18 -6.09 -14.09 1.77
C VAL A 18 -6.03 -15.61 1.85
N GLU A 19 -6.66 -16.28 0.89
CA GLU A 19 -6.57 -17.73 0.76
C GLU A 19 -5.22 -18.13 0.17
N PRO A 20 -4.35 -18.85 0.90
CA PRO A 20 -3.02 -19.21 0.41
C PRO A 20 -3.08 -20.05 -0.87
N ALA A 21 -2.18 -19.78 -1.83
CA ALA A 21 -2.03 -20.51 -3.09
C ALA A 21 -3.34 -20.68 -3.90
N ASN A 22 -4.30 -19.76 -3.74
CA ASN A 22 -5.56 -19.83 -4.48
C ASN A 22 -5.89 -18.50 -5.19
N PRO A 23 -5.15 -18.17 -6.26
CA PRO A 23 -5.30 -16.87 -6.92
C PRO A 23 -6.68 -16.65 -7.53
N GLU A 24 -7.34 -17.68 -8.05
CA GLU A 24 -8.67 -17.54 -8.62
C GLU A 24 -9.72 -17.18 -7.56
N LYS A 25 -9.69 -17.85 -6.41
CA LYS A 25 -10.59 -17.55 -5.29
C LYS A 25 -10.35 -16.15 -4.75
N ASN A 26 -9.10 -15.76 -4.64
CA ASN A 26 -8.73 -14.42 -4.17
C ASN A 26 -9.17 -13.34 -5.16
N ARG A 27 -8.97 -13.51 -6.47
CA ARG A 27 -9.49 -12.61 -7.51
C ARG A 27 -11.01 -12.50 -7.44
N GLN A 28 -11.71 -13.61 -7.23
CA GLN A 28 -13.17 -13.58 -7.08
C GLN A 28 -13.58 -12.83 -5.81
N LYS A 29 -12.91 -13.04 -4.67
CA LYS A 29 -13.15 -12.27 -3.43
C LYS A 29 -12.97 -10.78 -3.63
N VAL A 30 -11.88 -10.37 -4.28
CA VAL A 30 -11.61 -8.95 -4.58
C VAL A 30 -12.68 -8.37 -5.48
N LYS A 31 -13.08 -9.09 -6.53
CA LYS A 31 -14.16 -8.68 -7.43
C LYS A 31 -15.48 -8.47 -6.68
N ASP A 32 -15.89 -9.47 -5.92
CA ASP A 32 -17.15 -9.43 -5.18
C ASP A 32 -17.15 -8.30 -4.13
N TRP A 33 -16.00 -8.07 -3.49
CA TRP A 33 -15.84 -6.99 -2.55
C TRP A 33 -15.97 -5.62 -3.23
N ILE A 34 -15.28 -5.39 -4.35
CA ILE A 34 -15.37 -4.13 -5.10
C ILE A 34 -16.79 -3.88 -5.59
N GLU A 35 -17.41 -4.88 -6.22
CA GLU A 35 -18.78 -4.79 -6.77
C GLU A 35 -19.82 -4.48 -5.69
N LYS A 36 -19.59 -4.93 -4.46
CA LYS A 36 -20.49 -4.71 -3.32
C LYS A 36 -20.21 -3.41 -2.59
N GLN A 37 -18.94 -3.14 -2.25
CA GLN A 37 -18.60 -2.09 -1.32
C GLN A 37 -18.45 -0.71 -1.99
N VAL A 38 -17.92 -0.67 -3.23
CA VAL A 38 -17.72 0.62 -3.91
C VAL A 38 -19.04 1.34 -4.20
N PRO A 39 -20.09 0.70 -4.74
CA PRO A 39 -21.38 1.36 -4.91
C PRO A 39 -22.05 1.80 -3.59
N LEU A 40 -21.81 1.04 -2.51
CA LEU A 40 -22.40 1.33 -1.20
C LEU A 40 -21.78 2.56 -0.54
N HIS A 41 -20.44 2.70 -0.62
CA HIS A 41 -19.68 3.70 0.12
C HIS A 41 -19.22 4.88 -0.74
N GLN A 42 -19.20 4.72 -2.06
CA GLN A 42 -18.75 5.74 -3.03
C GLN A 42 -17.40 6.37 -2.65
N PRO A 43 -16.33 5.57 -2.50
CA PRO A 43 -14.99 6.07 -2.22
C PRO A 43 -14.37 6.69 -3.47
N ASP A 44 -13.39 7.61 -3.27
CA ASP A 44 -12.52 8.09 -4.32
C ASP A 44 -11.41 7.06 -4.63
N THR A 45 -10.95 6.36 -3.60
CA THR A 45 -9.85 5.39 -3.69
C THR A 45 -10.11 4.14 -2.85
N ILE A 46 -9.74 2.97 -3.38
CA ILE A 46 -9.71 1.71 -2.62
C ILE A 46 -8.28 1.18 -2.53
N ILE A 47 -8.00 0.42 -1.46
CA ILE A 47 -6.68 -0.16 -1.20
C ILE A 47 -6.81 -1.64 -0.89
N LEU A 48 -6.01 -2.47 -1.60
CA LEU A 48 -5.87 -3.90 -1.37
C LEU A 48 -4.57 -4.19 -0.59
N PRO A 49 -4.45 -5.35 0.10
CA PRO A 49 -3.25 -5.70 0.84
C PRO A 49 -2.13 -6.28 -0.05
N GLU A 50 -1.01 -6.66 0.56
CA GLU A 50 0.14 -7.30 -0.09
C GLU A 50 -0.18 -8.74 -0.52
N MET A 51 0.41 -9.18 -1.66
CA MET A 51 0.38 -10.56 -2.16
C MET A 51 -1.02 -11.18 -2.14
N TRP A 52 -2.04 -10.37 -2.43
CA TRP A 52 -3.43 -10.81 -2.27
C TRP A 52 -3.86 -11.88 -3.27
N ASN A 53 -3.12 -12.10 -4.37
CA ASN A 53 -3.42 -13.18 -5.31
C ASN A 53 -3.03 -14.56 -4.75
N THR A 54 -1.82 -14.71 -4.18
CA THR A 54 -1.27 -16.01 -3.74
C THR A 54 -1.10 -16.15 -2.24
N GLY A 55 -1.18 -15.05 -1.48
CA GLY A 55 -0.67 -15.02 -0.12
C GLY A 55 0.83 -15.30 -0.07
N TYR A 56 1.33 -15.59 1.13
CA TYR A 56 2.74 -15.97 1.35
C TYR A 56 3.00 -17.48 1.18
N ALA A 57 2.30 -18.12 0.25
CA ALA A 57 2.60 -19.49 -0.19
C ALA A 57 3.78 -19.48 -1.18
N LEU A 58 4.96 -19.04 -0.70
CA LEU A 58 6.12 -18.74 -1.56
C LEU A 58 6.62 -19.94 -2.36
N ASP A 59 6.49 -21.13 -1.83
CA ASP A 59 6.86 -22.39 -2.47
C ASP A 59 5.90 -22.82 -3.61
N GLN A 60 4.78 -22.12 -3.79
CA GLN A 60 3.75 -22.40 -4.79
C GLN A 60 3.54 -21.22 -5.77
N LEU A 61 4.47 -20.26 -5.82
CA LEU A 61 4.35 -19.09 -6.70
C LEU A 61 4.40 -19.45 -8.18
N ASP A 62 5.08 -20.56 -8.54
CA ASP A 62 5.19 -20.97 -9.94
C ASP A 62 3.84 -21.26 -10.60
N ASP A 63 2.86 -21.70 -9.83
CA ASP A 63 1.51 -22.01 -10.33
C ASP A 63 0.51 -20.85 -10.13
N GLY A 64 0.86 -19.87 -9.28
CA GLY A 64 -0.08 -18.84 -8.82
C GLY A 64 0.25 -17.41 -9.21
N ALA A 65 1.48 -17.14 -9.63
CA ALA A 65 1.89 -15.79 -10.02
C ALA A 65 1.20 -15.33 -11.31
N ASP A 66 0.84 -14.05 -11.35
CA ASP A 66 0.36 -13.39 -12.57
C ASP A 66 1.45 -13.39 -13.66
N ASP A 67 1.06 -13.44 -14.92
CA ASP A 67 1.98 -13.33 -16.05
C ASP A 67 2.07 -11.87 -16.51
N ASP A 68 3.13 -11.18 -16.11
CA ASP A 68 3.36 -9.74 -16.35
C ASP A 68 2.18 -8.87 -15.89
N GLY A 69 1.59 -9.24 -14.73
CA GLY A 69 0.46 -8.53 -14.10
C GLY A 69 -0.88 -8.65 -14.84
N LYS A 70 -0.93 -9.45 -15.89
CA LYS A 70 -2.08 -9.51 -16.81
C LYS A 70 -3.39 -9.84 -16.11
N GLU A 71 -3.41 -10.89 -15.30
CA GLU A 71 -4.64 -11.36 -14.65
C GLU A 71 -5.19 -10.33 -13.66
N THR A 72 -4.29 -9.64 -12.94
CA THR A 72 -4.66 -8.54 -12.05
C THR A 72 -5.18 -7.33 -12.82
N LEU A 73 -4.53 -6.95 -13.92
CA LEU A 73 -4.97 -5.81 -14.74
C LEU A 73 -6.29 -6.08 -15.45
N GLU A 74 -6.48 -7.29 -16.01
CA GLU A 74 -7.75 -7.72 -16.63
C GLU A 74 -8.92 -7.68 -15.63
N LEU A 75 -8.65 -7.89 -14.33
CA LEU A 75 -9.64 -7.77 -13.28
C LEU A 75 -9.88 -6.32 -12.85
N LEU A 76 -8.82 -5.60 -12.47
CA LEU A 76 -8.94 -4.33 -11.76
C LEU A 76 -9.22 -3.14 -12.67
N GLN A 77 -8.66 -3.07 -13.88
CA GLN A 77 -8.86 -1.95 -14.80
C GLN A 77 -10.34 -1.76 -15.19
N PRO A 78 -11.09 -2.81 -15.61
CA PRO A 78 -12.51 -2.66 -15.88
C PRO A 78 -13.33 -2.25 -14.65
N LEU A 79 -12.96 -2.73 -13.44
CA LEU A 79 -13.65 -2.38 -12.20
C LEU A 79 -13.40 -0.92 -11.82
N ALA A 80 -12.15 -0.44 -11.93
CA ALA A 80 -11.81 0.96 -11.71
C ALA A 80 -12.64 1.88 -12.60
N LYS A 81 -12.66 1.59 -13.91
CA LYS A 81 -13.43 2.36 -14.90
C LYS A 81 -14.93 2.29 -14.67
N LYS A 82 -15.47 1.09 -14.40
CA LYS A 82 -16.89 0.88 -14.18
C LYS A 82 -17.44 1.68 -13.00
N HIS A 83 -16.66 1.72 -11.92
CA HIS A 83 -17.07 2.35 -10.67
C HIS A 83 -16.53 3.78 -10.51
N GLY A 84 -15.66 4.25 -11.40
CA GLY A 84 -15.03 5.58 -11.33
C GLY A 84 -14.16 5.75 -10.10
N VAL A 85 -13.48 4.69 -9.64
CA VAL A 85 -12.69 4.65 -8.40
C VAL A 85 -11.23 4.37 -8.69
N HIS A 86 -10.33 5.09 -8.01
CA HIS A 86 -8.89 4.78 -8.05
C HIS A 86 -8.61 3.50 -7.26
N ILE A 87 -7.69 2.67 -7.76
CA ILE A 87 -7.30 1.43 -7.09
C ILE A 87 -5.81 1.45 -6.78
N ILE A 88 -5.49 1.48 -5.48
CA ILE A 88 -4.16 1.07 -4.99
C ILE A 88 -4.21 -0.44 -4.90
N GLY A 89 -3.65 -1.12 -5.90
CA GLY A 89 -3.90 -2.53 -6.19
C GLY A 89 -3.26 -3.51 -5.20
N GLY A 90 -2.84 -3.04 -4.02
CA GLY A 90 -2.10 -3.88 -3.10
C GLY A 90 -0.78 -4.34 -3.72
N SER A 91 -0.47 -5.62 -3.58
CA SER A 91 0.53 -6.25 -4.43
C SER A 91 0.19 -7.70 -4.75
N VAL A 92 0.82 -8.22 -5.79
CA VAL A 92 0.64 -9.58 -6.29
C VAL A 92 1.98 -10.23 -6.60
N ALA A 93 2.04 -11.56 -6.55
CA ALA A 93 3.11 -12.30 -7.17
C ALA A 93 3.00 -12.11 -8.68
N ASN A 94 4.03 -11.54 -9.28
CA ASN A 94 4.06 -11.16 -10.69
C ASN A 94 5.29 -11.75 -11.38
N ARG A 95 5.07 -12.67 -12.33
CA ARG A 95 6.12 -13.32 -13.10
C ARG A 95 6.53 -12.43 -14.27
N ARG A 96 7.82 -12.24 -14.41
CA ARG A 96 8.47 -11.64 -15.60
C ARG A 96 9.55 -12.57 -16.14
N ASN A 97 10.23 -12.17 -17.22
CA ASN A 97 11.23 -13.00 -17.89
C ASN A 97 12.40 -13.45 -16.99
N ASP A 98 12.74 -12.67 -15.98
CA ASP A 98 13.89 -12.85 -15.08
C ASP A 98 13.53 -13.30 -13.67
N GLY A 99 12.24 -13.54 -13.39
CA GLY A 99 11.78 -14.06 -12.10
C GLY A 99 10.40 -13.60 -11.68
N ILE A 100 10.08 -13.86 -10.42
CA ILE A 100 8.81 -13.44 -9.82
C ILE A 100 9.09 -12.27 -8.88
N TYR A 101 8.24 -11.25 -8.95
CA TYR A 101 8.30 -10.03 -8.14
C TYR A 101 7.06 -9.90 -7.24
N ASN A 102 7.21 -9.20 -6.14
CA ASN A 102 6.10 -8.72 -5.33
C ASN A 102 5.75 -7.32 -5.87
N SER A 103 4.76 -7.24 -6.77
CA SER A 103 4.47 -6.07 -7.59
C SER A 103 3.16 -5.42 -7.22
N SER A 104 3.18 -4.10 -7.01
CA SER A 104 1.99 -3.26 -6.84
C SER A 104 1.65 -2.54 -8.13
N MET A 105 0.36 -2.37 -8.39
CA MET A 105 -0.18 -1.67 -9.56
C MET A 105 -1.14 -0.58 -9.12
N ILE A 106 -0.96 0.63 -9.65
CA ILE A 106 -1.80 1.78 -9.36
C ILE A 106 -2.67 2.07 -10.58
N ILE A 107 -3.98 1.99 -10.40
CA ILE A 107 -4.95 2.13 -11.49
C ILE A 107 -5.82 3.35 -11.24
N ARG A 108 -5.88 4.23 -12.24
CA ARG A 108 -6.70 5.44 -12.20
C ARG A 108 -8.19 5.08 -12.39
N ASN A 109 -9.07 5.95 -11.96
CA ASN A 109 -10.53 5.78 -12.01
C ASN A 109 -11.11 5.64 -13.43
N ASP A 110 -10.35 5.92 -14.48
CA ASP A 110 -10.70 5.66 -15.88
C ASP A 110 -10.22 4.28 -16.40
N GLY A 111 -9.53 3.51 -15.53
CA GLY A 111 -8.98 2.19 -15.81
C GLY A 111 -7.54 2.20 -16.34
N GLU A 112 -6.86 3.34 -16.40
CA GLU A 112 -5.47 3.39 -16.82
C GLU A 112 -4.52 2.93 -15.71
N LEU A 113 -3.58 2.02 -16.04
CA LEU A 113 -2.44 1.71 -15.19
C LEU A 113 -1.47 2.89 -15.25
N ILE A 114 -1.28 3.59 -14.13
CA ILE A 114 -0.44 4.79 -14.08
C ILE A 114 0.92 4.55 -13.44
N HIS A 115 1.07 3.50 -12.65
CA HIS A 115 2.34 3.18 -12.00
C HIS A 115 2.40 1.71 -11.60
N GLU A 116 3.63 1.15 -11.65
CA GLU A 116 3.98 -0.14 -11.09
C GLU A 116 5.16 0.02 -10.13
N TYR A 117 5.17 -0.79 -9.08
CA TYR A 117 6.25 -0.81 -8.10
C TYR A 117 6.54 -2.22 -7.64
N ASP A 118 7.79 -2.64 -7.70
CA ASP A 118 8.27 -3.90 -7.17
C ASP A 118 8.93 -3.67 -5.80
N LYS A 119 8.57 -4.49 -4.82
CA LYS A 119 9.13 -4.47 -3.47
C LYS A 119 10.66 -4.52 -3.52
N VAL A 120 11.29 -3.50 -2.95
CA VAL A 120 12.76 -3.39 -2.95
C VAL A 120 13.38 -4.26 -1.88
N HIS A 121 12.84 -4.25 -0.66
CA HIS A 121 13.42 -4.95 0.47
C HIS A 121 12.71 -6.26 0.72
N LEU A 122 13.35 -7.35 0.31
CA LEU A 122 12.85 -8.71 0.57
C LEU A 122 13.11 -9.11 2.03
N VAL A 123 12.17 -9.85 2.62
CA VAL A 123 12.22 -10.28 4.03
C VAL A 123 13.15 -11.48 4.21
N PRO A 124 14.34 -11.33 4.84
CA PRO A 124 15.28 -12.45 4.99
C PRO A 124 14.73 -13.56 5.87
N MET A 125 13.96 -13.21 6.92
CA MET A 125 13.40 -14.16 7.87
C MET A 125 12.27 -15.03 7.29
N LEU A 126 11.76 -14.68 6.11
CA LEU A 126 10.77 -15.47 5.35
C LEU A 126 11.38 -16.09 4.11
N ASP A 127 12.70 -16.01 3.97
CA ASP A 127 13.43 -16.52 2.81
C ASP A 127 12.92 -15.98 1.45
N GLU A 128 12.30 -14.79 1.42
CA GLU A 128 11.72 -14.21 0.18
C GLU A 128 12.73 -14.19 -0.97
N HIS A 129 14.00 -13.95 -0.68
CA HIS A 129 15.09 -13.91 -1.68
C HIS A 129 15.31 -15.24 -2.43
N LYS A 130 14.74 -16.35 -1.94
CA LYS A 130 14.80 -17.65 -2.64
C LYS A 130 13.71 -17.78 -3.70
N PHE A 131 12.66 -16.98 -3.62
CA PHE A 131 11.45 -17.09 -4.43
C PHE A 131 11.16 -15.83 -5.25
N LEU A 132 11.58 -14.68 -4.76
CA LEU A 132 11.27 -13.38 -5.34
C LEU A 132 12.53 -12.62 -5.72
N GLN A 133 12.41 -11.78 -6.76
CA GLN A 133 13.40 -10.79 -7.13
C GLN A 133 13.09 -9.45 -6.45
N GLY A 134 14.12 -8.73 -6.02
CA GLY A 134 13.99 -7.38 -5.47
C GLY A 134 13.84 -6.32 -6.55
N GLY A 135 12.95 -5.36 -6.31
CA GLY A 135 12.79 -4.20 -7.19
C GLY A 135 14.05 -3.34 -7.27
N GLN A 136 14.21 -2.62 -8.38
CA GLN A 136 15.38 -1.77 -8.67
C GLN A 136 15.06 -0.26 -8.55
N ALA A 137 13.81 0.12 -8.29
CA ALA A 137 13.37 1.50 -8.15
C ALA A 137 13.07 1.85 -6.70
N GLY A 138 13.48 3.03 -6.25
CA GLY A 138 13.37 3.47 -4.86
C GLY A 138 11.99 4.00 -4.48
N GLY A 139 11.01 3.14 -4.26
CA GLY A 139 9.65 3.47 -3.85
C GLY A 139 8.78 4.03 -4.98
N ALA A 140 7.49 3.76 -4.90
CA ALA A 140 6.52 4.33 -5.84
C ALA A 140 6.23 5.79 -5.48
N ILE A 141 6.23 6.67 -6.48
CA ILE A 141 5.61 7.99 -6.41
C ILE A 141 4.76 8.20 -7.67
N PHE A 142 3.53 8.59 -7.46
CA PHE A 142 2.53 8.78 -8.51
C PHE A 142 1.58 9.92 -8.16
N GLU A 143 0.73 10.30 -9.08
CA GLU A 143 -0.25 11.38 -8.90
C GLU A 143 -1.65 10.89 -9.24
N LEU A 144 -2.59 11.11 -8.31
CA LEU A 144 -4.02 10.92 -8.50
C LEU A 144 -4.74 12.25 -8.20
N ASP A 145 -5.54 12.72 -9.15
CA ASP A 145 -6.32 13.97 -9.03
C ASP A 145 -5.49 15.19 -8.57
N GLY A 146 -4.25 15.29 -9.05
CA GLY A 146 -3.33 16.39 -8.71
C GLY A 146 -2.65 16.24 -7.34
N ILE A 147 -2.83 15.10 -6.65
CA ILE A 147 -2.24 14.82 -5.35
C ILE A 147 -1.09 13.83 -5.52
N LYS A 148 0.11 14.23 -5.08
CA LYS A 148 1.25 13.33 -5.06
C LYS A 148 1.14 12.33 -3.91
N MET A 149 1.25 11.07 -4.26
CA MET A 149 1.14 9.96 -3.34
C MET A 149 2.31 9.01 -3.50
N GLY A 150 2.64 8.30 -2.43
CA GLY A 150 3.64 7.24 -2.45
C GLY A 150 3.06 5.88 -2.10
N LEU A 151 3.82 4.82 -2.44
CA LEU A 151 3.52 3.47 -2.00
C LEU A 151 4.81 2.73 -1.68
N VAL A 152 4.73 1.92 -0.63
CA VAL A 152 5.75 0.95 -0.23
C VAL A 152 5.08 -0.36 0.17
N ILE A 153 5.84 -1.46 0.09
CA ILE A 153 5.31 -2.80 0.38
C ILE A 153 5.95 -3.36 1.65
N CYS A 154 5.14 -3.51 2.69
CA CYS A 154 5.42 -4.30 3.89
C CYS A 154 6.79 -3.99 4.54
N TYR A 155 7.79 -4.83 4.28
CA TYR A 155 9.13 -4.70 4.88
C TYR A 155 9.83 -3.39 4.54
N ASP A 156 9.48 -2.75 3.41
CA ASP A 156 9.96 -1.42 3.03
C ASP A 156 9.67 -0.37 4.10
N LEU A 157 8.59 -0.53 4.89
CA LEU A 157 8.24 0.35 6.00
C LEU A 157 9.36 0.49 7.04
N ARG A 158 10.28 -0.48 7.14
CA ARG A 158 11.39 -0.45 8.09
C ARG A 158 12.51 0.52 7.72
N PHE A 159 12.54 0.96 6.46
CA PHE A 159 13.61 1.78 5.91
C PHE A 159 13.21 3.25 5.86
N PRO A 160 13.64 4.06 6.85
CA PRO A 160 13.28 5.49 6.91
C PRO A 160 13.80 6.28 5.71
N GLU A 161 14.93 5.86 5.13
CA GLU A 161 15.54 6.48 3.96
C GLU A 161 14.59 6.43 2.75
N LEU A 162 13.96 5.27 2.52
CA LEU A 162 13.01 5.08 1.44
C LEU A 162 11.77 5.96 1.63
N MET A 163 11.20 5.95 2.84
CA MET A 163 10.04 6.78 3.17
C MET A 163 10.35 8.27 3.04
N ARG A 164 11.53 8.69 3.52
CA ARG A 164 11.99 10.08 3.39
C ARG A 164 12.18 10.48 1.94
N SER A 165 12.72 9.60 1.09
CA SER A 165 12.94 9.90 -0.33
C SER A 165 11.60 10.15 -1.06
N ILE A 166 10.56 9.38 -0.75
CA ILE A 166 9.20 9.54 -1.29
C ILE A 166 8.61 10.88 -0.81
N ALA A 167 8.71 11.17 0.48
CA ALA A 167 8.18 12.42 1.05
C ALA A 167 8.86 13.66 0.47
N LEU A 168 10.18 13.61 0.24
CA LEU A 168 10.95 14.70 -0.37
C LEU A 168 10.57 14.98 -1.84
N GLN A 169 10.01 14.01 -2.53
CA GLN A 169 9.43 14.18 -3.87
C GLN A 169 8.04 14.83 -3.84
N GLY A 170 7.53 15.10 -2.63
CA GLY A 170 6.30 15.84 -2.40
C GLY A 170 5.08 14.99 -2.08
N ALA A 171 5.24 13.71 -1.77
CA ALA A 171 4.11 12.85 -1.37
C ALA A 171 3.40 13.44 -0.14
N GLU A 172 2.08 13.54 -0.24
CA GLU A 172 1.19 13.99 0.84
C GLU A 172 0.53 12.79 1.55
N VAL A 173 0.46 11.66 0.87
CA VAL A 173 -0.05 10.38 1.36
C VAL A 173 0.95 9.29 0.99
N ILE A 174 1.31 8.43 1.93
CA ILE A 174 2.09 7.23 1.66
C ILE A 174 1.27 6.00 2.03
N HIS A 175 1.02 5.15 1.04
CA HIS A 175 0.32 3.88 1.21
C HIS A 175 1.31 2.78 1.61
N VAL A 176 0.90 1.93 2.54
CA VAL A 176 1.67 0.76 2.99
C VAL A 176 0.80 -0.48 2.85
N VAL A 177 1.07 -1.30 1.84
CA VAL A 177 0.35 -2.55 1.64
C VAL A 177 1.15 -3.71 2.23
N ALA A 178 0.51 -4.58 3.02
CA ALA A 178 1.24 -5.56 3.81
C ALA A 178 0.49 -6.88 4.07
N GLN A 179 1.30 -7.92 4.35
CA GLN A 179 0.93 -9.11 5.12
C GLN A 179 1.84 -9.18 6.35
N TRP A 180 1.62 -8.25 7.28
CA TRP A 180 2.47 -8.09 8.45
C TRP A 180 2.05 -9.04 9.58
N PRO A 181 2.99 -9.85 10.11
CA PRO A 181 2.66 -10.86 11.09
C PRO A 181 2.35 -10.27 12.48
N GLU A 182 1.42 -10.90 13.18
CA GLU A 182 1.02 -10.52 14.55
C GLU A 182 2.19 -10.48 15.52
N SER A 183 3.15 -11.39 15.39
CA SER A 183 4.34 -11.45 16.25
C SER A 183 5.18 -10.16 16.23
N ARG A 184 4.98 -9.29 15.23
CA ARG A 184 5.64 -7.99 15.10
C ARG A 184 4.65 -6.83 15.06
N ARG A 185 3.46 -7.00 15.61
CA ARG A 185 2.37 -6.01 15.67
C ARG A 185 2.83 -4.66 16.26
N THR A 186 3.62 -4.69 17.33
CA THR A 186 4.14 -3.47 17.96
C THR A 186 5.00 -2.64 16.99
N HIS A 187 5.84 -3.32 16.20
CA HIS A 187 6.63 -2.64 15.16
C HIS A 187 5.74 -2.04 14.06
N TRP A 188 4.70 -2.78 13.64
CA TRP A 188 3.71 -2.32 12.67
C TRP A 188 3.11 -0.98 13.05
N ARG A 189 2.64 -0.87 14.27
CA ARG A 189 2.03 0.36 14.81
C ARG A 189 3.05 1.49 14.90
N TYR A 190 4.12 1.31 15.64
CA TYR A 190 5.06 2.41 15.93
C TYR A 190 5.81 2.91 14.71
N LEU A 191 6.15 2.04 13.77
CA LEU A 191 6.81 2.48 12.55
C LEU A 191 5.90 3.40 11.73
N GLN A 192 4.62 3.07 11.58
CA GLN A 192 3.70 3.90 10.81
C GLN A 192 3.49 5.28 11.46
N HIS A 193 3.32 5.35 12.79
CA HIS A 193 3.27 6.63 13.50
C HIS A 193 4.55 7.44 13.28
N ALA A 194 5.71 6.81 13.41
CA ALA A 194 6.99 7.49 13.16
C ALA A 194 7.08 8.02 11.73
N ARG A 195 6.69 7.21 10.73
CA ARG A 195 6.72 7.61 9.31
C ARG A 195 5.79 8.79 9.03
N ALA A 196 4.60 8.82 9.62
CA ALA A 196 3.67 9.93 9.48
C ALA A 196 4.26 11.23 10.07
N ILE A 197 4.74 11.17 11.31
CA ILE A 197 5.29 12.32 12.03
C ILE A 197 6.53 12.87 11.33
N GLU A 198 7.52 12.03 11.07
CA GLU A 198 8.82 12.48 10.53
C GLU A 198 8.73 12.97 9.08
N ASN A 199 7.72 12.52 8.31
CA ASN A 199 7.53 12.90 6.91
C ASN A 199 6.34 13.83 6.68
N GLU A 200 5.64 14.24 7.76
CA GLU A 200 4.52 15.18 7.73
C GLU A 200 3.53 14.86 6.59
N CYS A 201 3.12 13.60 6.54
CA CYS A 201 2.20 13.08 5.54
C CYS A 201 1.22 12.09 6.18
N TYR A 202 0.11 11.83 5.50
CA TYR A 202 -0.72 10.68 5.88
C TYR A 202 0.02 9.37 5.61
N VAL A 203 -0.08 8.43 6.56
CA VAL A 203 0.28 7.03 6.33
C VAL A 203 -0.99 6.20 6.40
N ILE A 204 -1.30 5.53 5.28
CA ILE A 204 -2.50 4.72 5.12
C ILE A 204 -2.07 3.30 4.81
N SER A 205 -2.43 2.35 5.66
CA SER A 205 -2.01 0.97 5.45
C SER A 205 -3.17 0.01 5.24
N ALA A 206 -2.96 -0.94 4.33
CA ALA A 206 -3.81 -2.12 4.15
C ALA A 206 -3.01 -3.35 4.51
N ASN A 207 -3.36 -3.99 5.63
CA ASN A 207 -2.74 -5.23 6.08
C ASN A 207 -3.69 -6.40 5.90
N SER A 208 -3.16 -7.58 5.63
CA SER A 208 -3.96 -8.81 5.60
C SER A 208 -4.38 -9.25 7.01
N ALA A 209 -5.51 -9.91 7.06
CA ALA A 209 -5.94 -10.74 8.18
C ALA A 209 -5.67 -12.22 7.87
N GLY A 210 -6.15 -13.13 8.73
CA GLY A 210 -6.08 -14.58 8.50
C GLY A 210 -4.72 -15.21 8.79
N ILE A 211 -4.55 -16.43 8.28
CA ILE A 211 -3.37 -17.28 8.55
C ILE A 211 -2.84 -17.84 7.22
N CYS A 212 -1.53 -17.77 7.03
CA CYS A 212 -0.83 -18.47 5.96
C CYS A 212 0.42 -19.17 6.51
N ASN A 213 0.58 -20.45 6.20
CA ASN A 213 1.74 -21.26 6.65
C ASN A 213 2.07 -21.06 8.14
N ASP A 214 1.07 -21.27 9.01
CA ASP A 214 1.15 -21.08 10.48
C ASP A 214 1.46 -19.62 10.93
N THR A 215 1.58 -18.68 10.02
CA THR A 215 1.76 -17.26 10.33
C THR A 215 0.42 -16.56 10.43
N GLN A 216 0.06 -16.10 11.64
CA GLN A 216 -1.08 -15.23 11.86
C GLN A 216 -0.70 -13.80 11.44
N PHE A 217 -1.46 -13.18 10.53
CA PHE A 217 -1.33 -11.77 10.20
C PHE A 217 -2.09 -10.89 11.19
N ALA A 218 -1.56 -9.67 11.40
CA ALA A 218 -2.03 -8.80 12.47
C ALA A 218 -3.42 -8.20 12.20
N GLY A 219 -3.83 -8.07 10.94
CA GLY A 219 -4.90 -7.14 10.61
C GLY A 219 -4.46 -5.70 10.95
N GLU A 220 -5.24 -4.97 11.72
CA GLU A 220 -4.87 -3.62 12.19
C GLU A 220 -4.32 -2.73 11.07
N SER A 221 -5.06 -2.67 9.96
CA SER A 221 -4.83 -1.64 8.97
C SER A 221 -5.03 -0.28 9.62
N LEU A 222 -4.11 0.65 9.42
CA LEU A 222 -4.05 1.91 10.13
C LEU A 222 -4.15 3.10 9.19
N VAL A 223 -4.76 4.17 9.66
CA VAL A 223 -4.71 5.49 9.04
C VAL A 223 -4.20 6.49 10.05
N ILE A 224 -3.08 7.12 9.75
CA ILE A 224 -2.38 8.02 10.66
C ILE A 224 -2.21 9.38 9.99
N GLU A 225 -2.55 10.44 10.71
CA GLU A 225 -2.41 11.83 10.28
C GLU A 225 -0.96 12.32 10.32
N PRO A 226 -0.65 13.45 9.65
CA PRO A 226 0.70 14.02 9.62
C PRO A 226 1.28 14.36 11.00
N ASN A 227 0.43 14.63 11.99
CA ASN A 227 0.83 14.90 13.38
C ASN A 227 1.01 13.61 14.21
N GLY A 228 0.75 12.43 13.62
CA GLY A 228 0.84 11.14 14.27
C GLY A 228 -0.45 10.65 14.95
N ASP A 229 -1.54 11.39 14.88
CA ASP A 229 -2.82 10.94 15.44
C ASP A 229 -3.44 9.81 14.62
N LEU A 230 -4.03 8.86 15.31
CA LEU A 230 -4.74 7.74 14.70
C LEU A 230 -6.13 8.17 14.25
N VAL A 231 -6.43 8.04 12.95
CA VAL A 231 -7.76 8.33 12.37
C VAL A 231 -8.67 7.12 12.54
N VAL A 232 -8.20 5.96 12.12
CA VAL A 232 -8.94 4.69 12.20
C VAL A 232 -7.97 3.52 12.27
N GLU A 233 -8.43 2.46 12.91
CA GLU A 233 -7.73 1.19 13.06
C GLU A 233 -8.69 0.04 12.77
N GLY A 234 -8.25 -0.89 11.93
CA GLY A 234 -8.95 -2.14 11.70
C GLY A 234 -8.85 -3.10 12.87
N SER A 235 -9.78 -4.04 12.95
CA SER A 235 -9.77 -5.08 13.98
C SER A 235 -8.55 -5.98 13.82
N PRO A 236 -8.01 -6.52 14.89
CA PRO A 236 -6.99 -7.56 14.78
C PRO A 236 -7.57 -8.82 14.15
N LYS A 237 -6.84 -9.44 13.20
CA LYS A 237 -7.08 -10.79 12.66
C LYS A 237 -8.39 -11.03 11.90
N LYS A 238 -9.22 -10.02 11.67
CA LYS A 238 -10.52 -10.18 10.99
C LYS A 238 -10.51 -9.56 9.61
N GLU A 239 -11.15 -10.24 8.67
CA GLU A 239 -11.48 -9.65 7.37
C GLU A 239 -12.56 -8.58 7.57
N GLU A 240 -12.29 -7.37 7.05
CA GLU A 240 -13.24 -6.27 7.13
C GLU A 240 -13.01 -5.18 6.08
N THR A 241 -14.04 -4.34 5.91
CA THR A 241 -13.97 -3.10 5.13
C THR A 241 -13.84 -1.91 6.07
N ILE A 242 -12.78 -1.11 5.88
CA ILE A 242 -12.52 0.07 6.71
C ILE A 242 -12.76 1.31 5.85
N GLN A 243 -13.70 2.15 6.28
CA GLN A 243 -14.03 3.41 5.61
C GLN A 243 -13.52 4.60 6.41
N PHE A 244 -12.94 5.58 5.72
CA PHE A 244 -12.50 6.84 6.33
C PHE A 244 -12.41 7.94 5.29
N THR A 245 -12.19 9.17 5.77
CA THR A 245 -11.96 10.36 4.96
C THR A 245 -10.74 11.09 5.50
N ILE A 246 -9.84 11.54 4.62
CA ILE A 246 -8.68 12.36 4.99
C ILE A 246 -8.87 13.79 4.53
N ASP A 247 -8.23 14.73 5.25
CA ASP A 247 -8.19 16.16 4.93
C ASP A 247 -6.75 16.58 4.62
N LEU A 248 -6.46 16.84 3.35
CA LEU A 248 -5.11 17.18 2.90
C LEU A 248 -4.62 18.56 3.37
N ASP A 249 -5.51 19.43 3.85
CA ASP A 249 -5.09 20.71 4.43
C ASP A 249 -4.24 20.47 5.69
N LYS A 250 -4.45 19.37 6.41
CA LYS A 250 -3.62 18.98 7.57
C LYS A 250 -2.14 18.73 7.21
N VAL A 251 -1.85 18.24 6.01
CA VAL A 251 -0.47 18.06 5.52
C VAL A 251 0.20 19.41 5.33
N LYS A 252 -0.50 20.32 4.68
CA LYS A 252 -0.01 21.67 4.44
C LYS A 252 0.24 22.41 5.76
N ASP A 253 -0.75 22.40 6.64
CA ASP A 253 -0.68 23.07 7.95
C ASP A 253 0.48 22.52 8.80
N MET A 254 0.71 21.19 8.75
CA MET A 254 1.81 20.57 9.50
C MET A 254 3.17 21.01 8.96
N ARG A 255 3.37 20.96 7.64
CA ARG A 255 4.61 21.38 6.97
C ARG A 255 4.92 22.87 7.11
N GLU A 256 3.89 23.74 7.25
CA GLU A 256 4.07 25.16 7.54
C GLU A 256 4.45 25.40 9.01
N ARG A 257 3.91 24.61 9.94
CA ARG A 257 4.15 24.76 11.38
C ARG A 257 5.46 24.18 11.87
N ILE A 258 5.90 23.08 11.28
CA ILE A 258 7.13 22.37 11.65
C ILE A 258 7.92 22.08 10.36
N PRO A 259 8.76 23.03 9.86
CA PRO A 259 9.33 22.95 8.51
C PRO A 259 10.53 21.99 8.41
N VAL A 260 10.37 20.70 8.79
CA VAL A 260 11.47 19.72 8.85
C VAL A 260 12.19 19.53 7.53
N PHE A 261 11.50 19.70 6.39
CA PHE A 261 12.14 19.50 5.08
C PHE A 261 13.15 20.59 4.73
N SER A 262 12.83 21.87 5.03
CA SER A 262 13.74 23.00 4.79
C SER A 262 14.88 23.05 5.80
N ASP A 263 14.67 22.55 7.02
CA ASP A 263 15.65 22.58 8.09
C ASP A 263 16.67 21.44 8.03
N ARG A 264 16.51 20.53 7.05
CA ARG A 264 17.48 19.46 6.82
C ARG A 264 18.84 20.02 6.42
N VAL A 265 19.90 19.38 6.91
CA VAL A 265 21.29 19.69 6.57
C VAL A 265 21.98 18.46 5.94
N PRO A 266 21.55 18.02 4.73
CA PRO A 266 21.96 16.72 4.14
C PRO A 266 23.47 16.55 4.04
N ASN A 267 24.23 17.63 3.84
CA ASN A 267 25.68 17.61 3.74
C ASN A 267 26.40 17.17 5.04
N LEU A 268 25.67 17.22 6.17
CA LEU A 268 26.20 16.76 7.47
C LEU A 268 25.79 15.33 7.80
N TYR A 269 24.85 14.76 7.06
CA TYR A 269 24.39 13.39 7.26
C TYR A 269 25.35 12.43 6.57
N LYS A 270 26.03 11.60 7.37
CA LYS A 270 26.83 10.51 6.83
C LYS A 270 25.90 9.34 6.55
N MET A 271 25.43 9.26 5.32
CA MET A 271 24.77 8.07 4.81
C MET A 271 25.86 7.15 4.31
N ASP A 272 25.93 5.92 4.82
CA ASP A 272 26.93 4.94 4.41
C ASP A 272 26.88 4.74 2.90
N GLN A 273 28.06 4.72 2.30
CA GLN A 273 28.28 4.60 0.86
C GLN A 273 28.23 3.12 0.45
#